data_e6befc71237fe00b8aa114c9cd9846a0
#
_entry.id   e6befc71237fe00b8aa114c9cd9846a0
#
_cell.length_a   1.000
_cell.length_b   1.000
_cell.length_c   1.000
_cell.angle_alpha   90.00
_cell.angle_beta   90.00
_cell.angle_gamma   90.00
#
_symmetry.space_group_name_H-M   'P 1'
#
loop_
_entity.id
_entity.type
_entity.pdbx_description
1 polymer ?
#
loop_
_entity_poly.entity_id
_entity_poly.type
_entity_poly.pdbx_seq_one_letter_code
_entity_poly.pdbx_strand_id
1 'polypeptide(L)'
;MSLEHPVRVIDSYNDAYSQYGGGQYQRFRQMSLDDMLLENRIVFLIGEINYARAAEVIMKMLYLDNLKRGREISLYINSPGGTVDDTMAIYDTIRFVGSPVATYCIGRAQSGG
;
A
#
# COMPACT_ATOMS: atom_id res chain seq x y z
N MET A 1 2.97 12.60 12.94
CA MET A 1 1.71 11.97 12.54
C MET A 1 0.66 12.16 13.63
N SER A 2 -0.55 12.47 13.22
CA SER A 2 -1.64 12.59 14.17
C SER A 2 -2.16 11.23 14.56
N LEU A 3 -2.30 10.98 15.87
CA LEU A 3 -2.89 9.74 16.39
C LEU A 3 -4.40 9.70 16.20
N GLU A 4 -5.01 10.81 15.78
CA GLU A 4 -6.44 10.85 15.52
C GLU A 4 -6.85 10.06 14.28
N HIS A 5 -5.97 9.93 13.30
CA HIS A 5 -6.30 9.23 12.06
C HIS A 5 -6.69 7.77 12.29
N PRO A 6 -5.94 6.95 13.06
CA PRO A 6 -6.36 5.59 13.36
C PRO A 6 -7.69 5.54 14.10
N VAL A 7 -7.91 6.47 15.02
CA VAL A 7 -9.17 6.54 15.78
C VAL A 7 -10.34 6.83 14.84
N ARG A 8 -10.19 7.77 13.91
CA ARG A 8 -11.24 8.10 12.95
C ARG A 8 -11.56 6.93 12.01
N VAL A 9 -10.55 6.15 11.63
CA VAL A 9 -10.75 4.98 10.79
C VAL A 9 -11.57 3.94 11.54
N ILE A 10 -11.30 3.72 12.82
CA ILE A 10 -12.07 2.80 13.66
C ILE A 10 -13.52 3.26 13.81
N ASP A 11 -13.73 4.54 13.98
CA ASP A 11 -15.08 5.09 14.05
C ASP A 11 -15.84 4.87 12.75
N SER A 12 -15.18 5.02 11.62
CA SER A 12 -15.76 4.74 10.31
C SER A 12 -16.19 3.29 10.19
N TYR A 13 -15.41 2.36 10.72
CA TYR A 13 -15.81 0.95 10.77
C TYR A 13 -17.09 0.74 11.52
N ASN A 14 -17.19 1.34 12.70
CA ASN A 14 -18.37 1.19 13.55
C ASN A 14 -19.61 1.73 12.86
N ASP A 15 -19.49 2.87 12.22
CA ASP A 15 -20.59 3.48 11.48
C ASP A 15 -21.02 2.58 10.31
N ALA A 16 -20.06 2.08 9.56
CA ALA A 16 -20.32 1.21 8.41
C ALA A 16 -20.98 -0.09 8.87
N TYR A 17 -20.51 -0.67 9.97
CA TYR A 17 -21.07 -1.90 10.49
C TYR A 17 -22.52 -1.70 10.92
N SER A 18 -22.80 -0.62 11.63
CA SER A 18 -24.15 -0.29 12.08
C SER A 18 -25.11 -0.11 10.92
N GLN A 19 -24.62 0.41 9.80
CA GLN A 19 -25.44 0.76 8.66
C GLN A 19 -25.64 -0.41 7.69
N TYR A 20 -24.62 -1.22 7.45
CA TYR A 20 -24.62 -2.21 6.38
C TYR A 20 -24.61 -3.66 6.83
N GLY A 21 -24.37 -3.92 8.10
CA GLY A 21 -24.33 -5.28 8.63
C GLY A 21 -22.99 -5.98 8.45
N GLY A 22 -22.91 -7.25 8.88
CA GLY A 22 -21.65 -7.95 9.07
C GLY A 22 -20.81 -8.19 7.82
N GLY A 23 -21.45 -8.60 6.70
CA GLY A 23 -20.72 -8.89 5.48
C GLY A 23 -20.07 -7.67 4.87
N GLN A 24 -20.78 -6.58 4.85
CA GLN A 24 -20.22 -5.32 4.37
C GLN A 24 -19.25 -4.71 5.35
N TYR A 25 -19.44 -4.96 6.62
CA TYR A 25 -18.50 -4.54 7.64
C TYR A 25 -17.09 -5.10 7.38
N GLN A 26 -16.98 -6.37 7.02
CA GLN A 26 -15.68 -6.97 6.73
C GLN A 26 -14.97 -6.26 5.57
N ARG A 27 -15.71 -5.90 4.54
CA ARG A 27 -15.15 -5.17 3.41
C ARG A 27 -14.67 -3.78 3.82
N PHE A 28 -15.47 -3.03 4.55
CA PHE A 28 -15.08 -1.70 5.01
C PHE A 28 -13.88 -1.77 5.95
N ARG A 29 -13.85 -2.75 6.83
CA ARG A 29 -12.73 -2.93 7.73
C ARG A 29 -11.42 -3.14 6.98
N GLN A 30 -11.43 -3.98 5.95
CA GLN A 30 -10.23 -4.23 5.14
C GLN A 30 -9.78 -2.96 4.41
N MET A 31 -10.72 -2.28 3.77
CA MET A 31 -10.41 -1.03 3.08
C MET A 31 -9.85 0.02 4.04
N SER A 32 -10.45 0.13 5.23
CA SER A 32 -10.00 1.12 6.20
C SER A 32 -8.62 0.80 6.75
N LEU A 33 -8.26 -0.49 6.90
CA LEU A 33 -6.92 -0.87 7.32
C LEU A 33 -5.90 -0.50 6.25
N ASP A 34 -6.21 -0.76 4.97
CA ASP A 34 -5.34 -0.36 3.87
C ASP A 34 -5.17 1.16 3.85
N ASP A 35 -6.27 1.89 4.03
CA ASP A 35 -6.23 3.35 4.07
C ASP A 35 -5.37 3.85 5.23
N MET A 36 -5.48 3.22 6.39
CA MET A 36 -4.69 3.59 7.56
C MET A 36 -3.20 3.38 7.28
N LEU A 37 -2.84 2.24 6.70
CA LEU A 37 -1.45 1.96 6.36
C LEU A 37 -0.95 2.93 5.30
N LEU A 38 -1.77 3.25 4.31
CA LEU A 38 -1.42 4.19 3.27
C LEU A 38 -1.20 5.60 3.83
N GLU A 39 -2.01 6.03 4.79
CA GLU A 39 -1.81 7.32 5.44
C GLU A 39 -0.48 7.41 6.16
N ASN A 40 0.02 6.28 6.63
CA ASN A 40 1.34 6.22 7.26
C ASN A 40 2.46 5.99 6.23
N ARG A 41 2.14 6.12 4.95
CA ARG A 41 3.07 6.00 3.83
C ARG A 41 3.69 4.61 3.74
N ILE A 42 2.87 3.61 4.03
CA ILE A 42 3.26 2.20 3.96
C ILE A 42 2.56 1.56 2.78
N VAL A 43 3.34 0.93 1.91
CA VAL A 43 2.85 0.22 0.73
C VAL A 43 3.34 -1.22 0.81
N PHE A 44 2.47 -2.16 0.46
CA PHE A 44 2.81 -3.59 0.47
C PHE A 44 2.88 -4.15 -0.94
N LEU A 45 3.91 -4.93 -1.20
CA LEU A 45 4.04 -5.74 -2.40
C LEU A 45 4.08 -7.20 -1.94
N ILE A 46 2.92 -7.83 -1.92
CA ILE A 46 2.77 -9.18 -1.40
C ILE A 46 2.24 -10.09 -2.50
N GLY A 47 2.89 -11.24 -2.64
CA GLY A 47 2.51 -12.23 -3.65
C GLY A 47 3.24 -12.02 -4.96
N GLU A 48 2.76 -12.71 -5.98
CA GLU A 48 3.37 -12.67 -7.30
C GLU A 48 3.23 -11.30 -7.94
N ILE A 49 4.27 -10.84 -8.60
CA ILE A 49 4.26 -9.56 -9.31
C ILE A 49 3.64 -9.79 -10.69
N ASN A 50 2.44 -9.27 -10.87
CA ASN A 50 1.72 -9.28 -12.12
C ASN A 50 1.23 -7.87 -12.42
N TYR A 51 0.52 -7.71 -13.54
CA TYR A 51 0.05 -6.39 -13.96
C TYR A 51 -0.79 -5.70 -12.88
N ALA A 52 -1.77 -6.41 -12.35
CA ALA A 52 -2.69 -5.82 -11.35
C ALA A 52 -1.96 -5.41 -10.08
N ARG A 53 -1.04 -6.26 -9.62
CA ARG A 53 -0.26 -5.98 -8.41
C ARG A 53 0.68 -4.80 -8.62
N ALA A 54 1.34 -4.77 -9.76
CA ALA A 54 2.24 -3.68 -10.09
C ALA A 54 1.48 -2.36 -10.21
N ALA A 55 0.34 -2.37 -10.88
CA ALA A 55 -0.48 -1.16 -11.03
C ALA A 55 -0.91 -0.62 -9.66
N GLU A 56 -1.31 -1.48 -8.74
CA GLU A 56 -1.71 -1.07 -7.41
C GLU A 56 -0.56 -0.38 -6.67
N VAL A 57 0.62 -1.00 -6.67
CA VAL A 57 1.79 -0.46 -5.99
C VAL A 57 2.20 0.87 -6.59
N ILE A 58 2.23 0.94 -7.92
CA ILE A 58 2.62 2.17 -8.62
C ILE A 58 1.65 3.30 -8.31
N MET A 59 0.36 3.05 -8.38
CA MET A 59 -0.64 4.07 -8.10
C MET A 59 -0.54 4.58 -6.67
N LYS A 60 -0.29 3.69 -5.71
CA LYS A 60 -0.12 4.08 -4.32
C LYS A 60 1.13 4.93 -4.13
N MET A 61 2.24 4.56 -4.76
CA MET A 61 3.47 5.35 -4.66
C MET A 61 3.30 6.73 -5.27
N LEU A 62 2.66 6.83 -6.43
CA LEU A 62 2.40 8.12 -7.07
C LEU A 62 1.47 8.98 -6.23
N TYR A 63 0.46 8.38 -5.65
CA TYR A 63 -0.45 9.09 -4.76
C TYR A 63 0.28 9.67 -3.55
N LEU A 64 1.12 8.86 -2.90
CA LEU A 64 1.85 9.30 -1.72
C LEU A 64 2.88 10.38 -2.05
N ASP A 65 3.56 10.24 -3.19
CA ASP A 65 4.50 11.25 -3.64
C ASP A 65 3.80 12.58 -3.91
N ASN A 66 2.62 12.53 -4.51
CA ASN A 66 1.85 13.73 -4.79
C ASN A 66 1.32 14.40 -3.53
N LEU A 67 0.97 13.62 -2.50
CA LEU A 67 0.50 14.16 -1.23
C LEU A 67 1.58 14.95 -0.50
N LYS A 68 2.75 14.37 -0.36
CA LYS A 68 3.88 15.01 0.31
C LYS A 68 5.18 14.53 -0.31
N ARG A 69 5.63 15.25 -1.31
CA ARG A 69 6.88 14.95 -1.96
C ARG A 69 8.04 15.16 -1.00
N GLY A 70 8.96 14.23 -1.00
CA GLY A 70 10.15 14.29 -0.17
C GLY A 70 10.05 13.52 1.14
N ARG A 71 8.85 13.11 1.55
CA ARG A 71 8.68 12.26 2.72
C ARG A 71 8.84 10.80 2.34
N GLU A 72 9.52 10.03 3.19
CA GLU A 72 9.81 8.64 2.90
C GLU A 72 8.55 7.81 2.73
N ILE A 73 8.61 6.89 1.75
CA ILE A 73 7.59 5.86 1.53
C ILE A 73 8.23 4.54 1.94
N SER A 74 7.53 3.74 2.73
CA SER A 74 8.02 2.42 3.15
C SER A 74 7.34 1.35 2.29
N LEU A 75 8.13 0.60 1.54
CA LEU A 75 7.63 -0.48 0.70
C LEU A 75 8.04 -1.82 1.32
N TYR A 76 7.05 -2.56 1.80
CA TYR A 76 7.26 -3.87 2.39
C TYR A 76 7.04 -4.94 1.33
N ILE A 77 8.00 -5.83 1.18
CA ILE A 77 8.02 -6.82 0.11
C ILE A 77 8.01 -8.23 0.68
N ASN A 78 7.06 -9.04 0.20
CA ASN A 78 7.02 -10.47 0.45
C ASN A 78 6.53 -11.11 -0.85
N SER A 79 7.46 -11.42 -1.74
CA SER A 79 7.12 -11.82 -3.10
C SER A 79 8.10 -12.86 -3.65
N PRO A 80 7.59 -13.87 -4.36
CA PRO A 80 8.46 -14.77 -5.13
C PRO A 80 8.96 -14.15 -6.44
N GLY A 81 8.57 -12.89 -6.73
CA GLY A 81 8.89 -12.25 -7.99
C GLY A 81 7.72 -12.36 -8.97
N GLY A 82 8.00 -12.19 -10.25
CA GLY A 82 6.95 -12.27 -11.28
C GLY A 82 7.47 -11.84 -12.64
N THR A 83 6.62 -11.17 -13.42
CA THR A 83 7.00 -10.79 -14.77
C THR A 83 8.05 -9.68 -14.76
N VAL A 84 8.94 -9.73 -15.73
CA VAL A 84 10.02 -8.73 -15.84
C VAL A 84 9.47 -7.34 -16.11
N ASP A 85 8.50 -7.24 -17.02
CA ASP A 85 7.93 -5.93 -17.36
C ASP A 85 7.26 -5.26 -16.19
N ASP A 86 6.47 -6.02 -15.41
CA ASP A 86 5.78 -5.45 -14.25
C ASP A 86 6.75 -5.09 -13.13
N THR A 87 7.79 -5.90 -12.94
CA THR A 87 8.85 -5.60 -11.98
C THR A 87 9.58 -4.32 -12.36
N MET A 88 9.92 -4.18 -13.63
CA MET A 88 10.61 -2.97 -14.10
C MET A 88 9.75 -1.73 -13.99
N ALA A 89 8.42 -1.87 -14.17
CA ALA A 89 7.52 -0.74 -13.99
C ALA A 89 7.55 -0.23 -12.55
N ILE A 90 7.58 -1.14 -11.58
CA ILE A 90 7.70 -0.75 -10.16
C ILE A 90 9.06 -0.10 -9.92
N TYR A 91 10.12 -0.68 -10.43
CA TYR A 91 11.47 -0.17 -10.26
C TYR A 91 11.59 1.24 -10.83
N ASP A 92 11.07 1.46 -12.03
CA ASP A 92 11.12 2.76 -12.67
C ASP A 92 10.34 3.80 -11.87
N THR A 93 9.21 3.40 -11.29
CA THR A 93 8.41 4.29 -10.44
C THR A 93 9.17 4.69 -9.19
N ILE A 94 9.84 3.73 -8.54
CA ILE A 94 10.66 4.03 -7.36
C ILE A 94 11.71 5.09 -7.70
N ARG A 95 12.29 5.01 -8.88
CA ARG A 95 13.30 5.98 -9.32
C ARG A 95 12.70 7.30 -9.77
N PHE A 96 11.46 7.28 -10.22
CA PHE A 96 10.80 8.47 -10.75
C PHE A 96 10.27 9.39 -9.65
N VAL A 97 9.71 8.82 -8.58
CA VAL A 97 9.10 9.64 -7.53
C VAL A 97 10.14 10.48 -6.80
N GLY A 98 9.72 11.66 -6.36
CA GLY A 98 10.58 12.57 -5.63
C GLY A 98 10.77 12.20 -4.17
N SER A 99 9.96 11.28 -3.67
CA SER A 99 10.06 10.80 -2.30
C SER A 99 11.04 9.63 -2.22
N PRO A 100 11.88 9.55 -1.19
CA PRO A 100 12.71 8.36 -1.01
C PRO A 100 11.86 7.16 -0.66
N VAL A 101 12.20 6.00 -1.23
CA VAL A 101 11.49 4.75 -0.99
C VAL A 101 12.42 3.79 -0.24
N ALA A 102 12.05 3.47 0.99
CA ALA A 102 12.76 2.46 1.78
C ALA A 102 12.08 1.12 1.57
N THR A 103 12.86 0.09 1.26
CA THR A 103 12.31 -1.25 1.01
C THR A 103 12.65 -2.18 2.18
N TYR A 104 11.67 -2.97 2.57
CA TYR A 104 11.82 -3.92 3.67
C TYR A 104 11.34 -5.29 3.21
N CYS A 105 12.20 -6.29 3.31
CA CYS A 105 11.85 -7.67 2.97
C CYS A 105 11.21 -8.35 4.17
N ILE A 106 9.99 -8.83 3.99
CA ILE A 106 9.29 -9.59 5.03
C ILE A 106 9.17 -11.02 4.50
N GLY A 107 10.07 -11.89 4.96
CA GLY A 107 10.10 -13.27 4.52
C GLY A 107 10.89 -13.46 3.23
N ARG A 108 10.32 -13.09 2.10
CA ARG A 108 10.90 -13.46 0.81
C ARG A 108 10.85 -12.31 -0.20
N ALA A 109 11.96 -12.12 -0.91
CA ALA A 109 12.02 -11.20 -2.04
C ALA A 109 12.90 -11.84 -3.11
N GLN A 110 12.30 -12.55 -4.04
CA GLN A 110 12.99 -13.33 -5.06
C GLN A 110 12.59 -12.84 -6.45
N SER A 111 13.47 -13.06 -7.41
CA SER A 111 13.17 -12.89 -8.83
C SER A 111 12.45 -11.58 -9.14
N GLY A 112 13.03 -10.46 -8.73
CA GLY A 112 12.47 -9.13 -8.93
C GLY A 112 11.81 -8.51 -7.72
N GLY A 113 11.45 -9.32 -6.75
CA GLY A 113 10.81 -8.82 -5.52
C GLY A 113 11.73 -8.20 -4.47
#